data_430ff4ec34671249a12a3560851e5431
#
_entry.id   430ff4ec34671249a12a3560851e5431
#
_cell.length_a   1.000
_cell.length_b   1.000
_cell.length_c   1.000
_cell.angle_alpha   90.00
_cell.angle_beta   90.00
_cell.angle_gamma   90.00
#
_symmetry.space_group_name_H-M   'P 1'
#
loop_
_entity.id
_entity.type
_entity.pdbx_description
1 polymer ?
#
loop_
_entity_poly.entity_id
_entity_poly.type
_entity_poly.pdbx_seq_one_letter_code
_entity_poly.pdbx_strand_id
1 'polypeptide(L)'
;FNVDSVGANLDQNQLYVNATQSSQFLSNLLVDINDRWGLGIAVWPSMSDKIKADDTELSNFGIPAIMVGAVLYGDPLINQSKDTIEDVDMWYLQAVGQLLSIAMATLVMPGA
;
A
#
# COMPACT_ATOMS: atom_id res chain seq x y z
N PHE A 1 5.92 -3.60 5.11
CA PHE A 1 5.17 -2.97 4.01
C PHE A 1 6.12 -2.62 2.87
N ASN A 2 5.91 -3.23 1.71
CA ASN A 2 6.60 -2.80 0.50
C ASN A 2 5.74 -1.75 -0.21
N VAL A 3 6.17 -0.50 -0.18
CA VAL A 3 5.43 0.62 -0.75
C VAL A 3 6.02 0.95 -2.12
N ASP A 4 5.21 0.85 -3.15
CA ASP A 4 5.66 1.02 -4.53
C ASP A 4 4.61 1.82 -5.30
N SER A 5 5.05 2.85 -6.02
CA SER A 5 4.21 3.63 -6.93
C SER A 5 3.01 4.30 -6.25
N VAL A 6 3.24 5.05 -5.17
CA VAL A 6 2.19 5.77 -4.44
C VAL A 6 2.21 7.29 -4.66
N GLY A 7 3.06 7.77 -5.55
CA GLY A 7 3.20 9.22 -5.77
C GLY A 7 2.08 9.82 -6.62
N ALA A 8 1.51 9.09 -7.56
CA ALA A 8 0.46 9.56 -8.45
C ALA A 8 -0.88 8.95 -8.06
N ASN A 9 -1.89 9.80 -7.87
CA ASN A 9 -3.25 9.38 -7.54
C ASN A 9 -4.03 9.18 -8.84
N LEU A 10 -3.79 8.04 -9.49
CA LEU A 10 -4.34 7.77 -10.82
C LEU A 10 -5.73 7.16 -10.76
N ASP A 11 -6.12 6.61 -9.62
CA ASP A 11 -7.34 5.82 -9.46
C ASP A 11 -8.24 6.38 -8.35
N GLN A 12 -8.41 7.70 -8.30
CA GLN A 12 -9.38 8.38 -7.43
C GLN A 12 -9.28 7.96 -5.96
N ASN A 13 -8.11 8.20 -5.36
CA ASN A 13 -7.83 7.91 -3.96
C ASN A 13 -7.82 6.43 -3.59
N GLN A 14 -7.74 5.54 -4.57
CA GLN A 14 -7.65 4.12 -4.31
C GLN A 14 -6.23 3.70 -3.97
N LEU A 15 -6.11 2.78 -3.04
CA LEU A 15 -4.85 2.18 -2.65
C LEU A 15 -5.00 0.66 -2.70
N TYR A 16 -4.20 0.02 -3.53
CA TYR A 16 -4.23 -1.42 -3.69
C TYR A 16 -3.21 -2.07 -2.77
N VAL A 17 -3.65 -3.07 -2.02
CA VAL A 17 -2.77 -3.83 -1.14
C VAL A 17 -2.86 -5.29 -1.54
N ASN A 18 -1.71 -5.88 -1.90
CA ASN A 18 -1.63 -7.25 -2.34
C ASN A 18 -0.83 -8.08 -1.35
N ALA A 19 -1.39 -9.20 -0.94
CA ALA A 19 -0.80 -10.05 0.07
C ALA A 19 -0.92 -11.52 -0.31
N THR A 20 -0.02 -12.34 0.19
CA THR A 20 -0.23 -13.78 0.23
C THR A 20 -1.28 -14.10 1.31
N GLN A 21 -1.81 -15.33 1.31
CA GLN A 21 -2.80 -15.73 2.29
C GLN A 21 -2.29 -15.56 3.73
N SER A 22 -1.04 -15.88 3.98
CA SER A 22 -0.44 -15.77 5.32
C SER A 22 -0.22 -14.32 5.78
N SER A 23 -0.24 -13.36 4.85
CA SER A 23 -0.01 -11.93 5.15
C SER A 23 -1.28 -11.09 5.06
N GLN A 24 -2.45 -11.71 4.89
CA GLN A 24 -3.71 -10.97 4.79
C GLN A 24 -4.05 -10.16 6.03
N PHE A 25 -3.54 -10.54 7.19
CA PHE A 25 -3.79 -9.78 8.41
C PHE A 25 -3.25 -8.35 8.31
N LEU A 26 -2.19 -8.14 7.52
CA LEU A 26 -1.65 -6.79 7.27
C LEU A 26 -2.58 -5.97 6.38
N SER A 27 -3.16 -6.59 5.35
CA SER A 27 -4.16 -5.93 4.51
C SER A 27 -5.39 -5.52 5.33
N ASN A 28 -5.86 -6.42 6.17
CA ASN A 28 -7.02 -6.16 7.03
C ASN A 28 -6.74 -5.04 8.03
N LEU A 29 -5.51 -4.96 8.54
CA LEU A 29 -5.09 -3.88 9.43
C LEU A 29 -5.20 -2.53 8.73
N LEU A 30 -4.74 -2.43 7.48
CA LEU A 30 -4.81 -1.17 6.72
C LEU A 30 -6.26 -0.75 6.45
N VAL A 31 -7.12 -1.69 6.10
CA VAL A 31 -8.56 -1.42 5.91
C VAL A 31 -9.17 -0.87 7.20
N ASP A 32 -8.90 -1.52 8.32
CA ASP A 32 -9.45 -1.14 9.62
C ASP A 32 -8.98 0.25 10.05
N ILE A 33 -7.70 0.55 9.90
CA ILE A 33 -7.15 1.87 10.26
C ILE A 33 -7.74 2.96 9.38
N ASN A 34 -7.83 2.74 8.08
CA ASN A 34 -8.41 3.71 7.17
C ASN A 34 -9.86 4.05 7.56
N ASP A 35 -10.65 3.03 7.92
CA ASP A 35 -12.03 3.23 8.35
C ASP A 35 -12.12 3.96 9.69
N ARG A 36 -11.30 3.58 10.66
CA ARG A 36 -11.33 4.19 11.98
C ARG A 36 -10.90 5.64 11.98
N TRP A 37 -9.87 5.97 11.20
CA TRP A 37 -9.28 7.31 11.21
C TRP A 37 -9.86 8.22 10.13
N GLY A 38 -10.73 7.69 9.26
CA GLY A 38 -11.39 8.47 8.22
C GLY A 38 -10.40 9.14 7.27
N LEU A 39 -9.38 8.41 6.81
CA LEU A 39 -8.31 8.99 6.01
C LEU A 39 -8.72 9.32 4.57
N GLY A 40 -9.88 8.85 4.13
CA GLY A 40 -10.41 9.18 2.82
C GLY A 40 -9.81 8.39 1.66
N ILE A 41 -9.10 7.30 1.97
CA ILE A 41 -8.54 6.39 0.97
C ILE A 41 -9.48 5.21 0.80
N ALA A 42 -9.60 4.71 -0.44
CA ALA A 42 -10.31 3.46 -0.71
C ALA A 42 -9.26 2.34 -0.79
N VAL A 43 -9.15 1.54 0.28
CA VAL A 43 -8.18 0.44 0.36
C VAL A 43 -8.79 -0.81 -0.26
N TRP A 44 -8.11 -1.38 -1.25
CA TRP A 44 -8.56 -2.56 -1.99
C TRP A 44 -7.61 -3.73 -1.74
N PRO A 45 -7.98 -4.66 -0.84
CA PRO A 45 -7.19 -5.87 -0.63
C PRO A 45 -7.28 -6.81 -1.81
N SER A 46 -6.17 -7.46 -2.15
CA SER A 46 -6.13 -8.50 -3.17
C SER A 46 -5.11 -9.58 -2.80
N MET A 47 -5.21 -10.73 -3.49
CA MET A 47 -4.27 -11.85 -3.36
C MET A 47 -3.89 -12.35 -4.74
N SER A 48 -3.42 -11.46 -5.62
CA SER A 48 -3.01 -11.87 -6.96
C SER A 48 -1.54 -12.28 -6.98
N ASP A 49 -1.26 -13.46 -7.49
CA ASP A 49 0.10 -13.93 -7.72
C ASP A 49 0.73 -13.34 -8.98
N LYS A 50 -0.05 -12.58 -9.75
CA LYS A 50 0.44 -11.84 -10.91
C LYS A 50 1.09 -10.52 -10.52
N ILE A 51 0.81 -10.02 -9.32
CA ILE A 51 1.42 -8.80 -8.79
C ILE A 51 2.65 -9.22 -8.01
N LYS A 52 3.82 -8.91 -8.57
CA LYS A 52 5.10 -9.27 -7.95
C LYS A 52 5.92 -8.02 -7.69
N ALA A 53 6.37 -7.89 -6.47
CA ALA A 53 7.26 -6.83 -6.01
C ALA A 53 8.19 -7.42 -4.95
N ASP A 54 8.92 -6.58 -4.24
CA ASP A 54 9.90 -7.05 -3.25
C ASP A 54 9.28 -7.85 -2.11
N ASP A 55 7.98 -7.64 -1.83
CA ASP A 55 7.25 -8.40 -0.82
C ASP A 55 7.17 -9.90 -1.14
N THR A 56 7.18 -10.27 -2.42
CA THR A 56 7.11 -11.67 -2.84
C THR A 56 8.29 -12.47 -2.31
N GLU A 57 9.50 -11.92 -2.40
CA GLU A 57 10.69 -12.59 -1.89
C GLU A 57 10.66 -12.73 -0.38
N LEU A 58 10.23 -11.69 0.34
CA LEU A 58 10.10 -11.75 1.79
C LEU A 58 9.10 -12.82 2.20
N SER A 59 7.96 -12.90 1.52
CA SER A 59 6.94 -13.91 1.80
C SER A 59 7.46 -15.32 1.57
N ASN A 60 8.30 -15.52 0.56
CA ASN A 60 8.90 -16.82 0.27
C ASN A 60 9.83 -17.31 1.40
N PHE A 61 10.38 -16.39 2.19
CA PHE A 61 11.19 -16.71 3.36
C PHE A 61 10.37 -16.78 4.66
N GLY A 62 9.04 -16.73 4.56
CA GLY A 62 8.16 -16.80 5.73
C GLY A 62 8.02 -15.50 6.50
N ILE A 63 8.47 -14.39 5.93
CA ILE A 63 8.35 -13.07 6.54
C ILE A 63 7.04 -12.43 6.06
N PRO A 64 6.11 -12.06 6.97
CA PRO A 64 4.88 -11.39 6.56
C PRO A 64 5.17 -10.09 5.83
N ALA A 65 4.68 -9.97 4.60
CA ALA A 65 4.92 -8.79 3.77
C ALA A 65 3.76 -8.59 2.80
N ILE A 66 3.46 -7.34 2.51
CA ILE A 66 2.45 -6.96 1.53
C ILE A 66 2.98 -5.86 0.62
N MET A 67 2.42 -5.79 -0.59
CA MET A 67 2.69 -4.70 -1.52
C MET A 67 1.57 -3.66 -1.42
N VAL A 68 1.97 -2.38 -1.38
CA VAL A 68 1.05 -1.24 -1.30
C VAL A 68 1.35 -0.33 -2.48
N GLY A 69 0.35 -0.07 -3.31
CA GLY A 69 0.55 0.76 -4.50
C GLY A 69 -0.71 1.51 -4.92
N ALA A 70 -0.53 2.56 -5.71
CA ALA A 70 -1.62 3.40 -6.19
C ALA A 70 -2.43 2.74 -7.30
N VAL A 71 -1.86 1.79 -8.02
CA VAL A 71 -2.54 1.04 -9.09
C VAL A 71 -2.24 -0.44 -8.93
N LEU A 72 -3.16 -1.27 -9.42
CA LEU A 72 -3.10 -2.71 -9.21
C LEU A 72 -1.88 -3.37 -9.88
N TYR A 73 -1.51 -2.92 -11.06
CA TYR A 73 -0.42 -3.51 -11.85
C TYR A 73 0.77 -2.57 -12.04
N GLY A 74 0.90 -1.58 -11.15
CA GLY A 74 1.98 -0.61 -11.21
C GLY A 74 1.54 0.70 -11.84
N ASP A 75 2.34 1.72 -11.61
CA ASP A 75 2.10 3.07 -12.10
C ASP A 75 2.41 3.12 -13.60
N PRO A 76 1.46 3.54 -14.47
CA PRO A 76 1.73 3.65 -15.90
C PRO A 76 2.78 4.70 -16.26
N LEU A 77 3.10 5.60 -15.33
CA LEU A 77 4.17 6.59 -15.53
C LEU A 77 5.55 6.09 -15.13
N ILE A 78 5.65 4.93 -14.49
CA ILE A 78 6.94 4.41 -14.02
C ILE A 78 7.90 4.21 -15.20
N ASN A 79 9.14 4.67 -15.03
CA ASN A 79 10.18 4.63 -16.08
C ASN A 79 9.83 5.40 -17.36
N GLN A 80 8.84 6.29 -17.31
CA GLN A 80 8.49 7.17 -18.42
C GLN A 80 9.07 8.56 -18.22
N SER A 81 9.33 9.26 -19.31
CA SER A 81 9.80 10.65 -19.24
C SER A 81 8.79 11.60 -18.60
N LYS A 82 7.53 11.19 -18.52
CA LYS A 82 6.45 11.95 -17.87
C LYS A 82 6.36 11.70 -16.38
N ASP A 83 7.18 10.79 -15.83
CA ASP A 83 7.21 10.52 -14.40
C ASP A 83 8.01 11.63 -13.70
N THR A 84 7.32 12.71 -13.35
CA THR A 84 7.92 13.93 -12.80
C THR A 84 7.23 14.29 -11.49
N ILE A 85 7.85 15.21 -10.73
CA ILE A 85 7.31 15.68 -9.46
C ILE A 85 5.94 16.35 -9.63
N GLU A 86 5.64 16.87 -10.81
CA GLU A 86 4.36 17.52 -11.11
C GLU A 86 3.19 16.53 -11.08
N ASP A 87 3.47 15.23 -11.28
CA ASP A 87 2.47 14.16 -11.23
C ASP A 87 2.23 13.64 -9.82
N VAL A 88 2.94 14.14 -8.82
CA VAL A 88 2.79 13.70 -7.43
C VAL A 88 1.59 14.40 -6.80
N ASP A 89 0.65 13.61 -6.29
CA ASP A 89 -0.48 14.11 -5.50
C ASP A 89 -0.08 14.17 -4.04
N MET A 90 0.19 15.36 -3.54
CA MET A 90 0.70 15.55 -2.18
C MET A 90 -0.32 15.16 -1.10
N TRP A 91 -1.60 15.42 -1.35
CA TRP A 91 -2.64 15.02 -0.41
C TRP A 91 -2.73 13.49 -0.30
N TYR A 92 -2.74 12.82 -1.44
CA TYR A 92 -2.81 11.35 -1.48
C TYR A 92 -1.57 10.72 -0.83
N LEU A 93 -0.40 11.22 -1.16
CA LEU A 93 0.86 10.73 -0.59
C LEU A 93 0.89 10.91 0.93
N GLN A 94 0.41 12.05 1.43
CA GLN A 94 0.31 12.31 2.86
C GLN A 94 -0.67 11.35 3.54
N ALA A 95 -1.83 11.13 2.93
CA ALA A 95 -2.85 10.22 3.47
C ALA A 95 -2.33 8.78 3.54
N VAL A 96 -1.64 8.30 2.49
CA VAL A 96 -1.00 6.99 2.49
C VAL A 96 0.08 6.92 3.57
N GLY A 97 0.90 7.97 3.71
CA GLY A 97 1.92 8.05 4.74
C GLY A 97 1.34 7.96 6.15
N GLN A 98 0.23 8.65 6.40
CA GLN A 98 -0.47 8.57 7.68
C GLN A 98 -1.00 7.16 7.95
N LEU A 99 -1.61 6.53 6.96
CA LEU A 99 -2.12 5.17 7.07
C LEU A 99 -1.02 4.19 7.46
N LEU A 100 0.10 4.24 6.75
CA LEU A 100 1.22 3.32 7.00
C LEU A 100 1.91 3.61 8.33
N SER A 101 2.03 4.88 8.72
CA SER A 101 2.64 5.26 10.00
C SER A 101 1.80 4.77 11.18
N ILE A 102 0.48 4.89 11.11
CA ILE A 102 -0.42 4.38 12.14
C ILE A 102 -0.33 2.85 12.21
N ALA A 103 -0.29 2.18 11.05
CA ALA A 103 -0.17 0.73 10.99
C ALA A 103 1.13 0.25 11.62
N MET A 104 2.25 0.90 11.31
CA MET A 104 3.55 0.54 11.88
C MET A 104 3.57 0.75 13.39
N ALA A 105 3.02 1.86 13.87
CA ALA A 105 2.92 2.13 15.31
C ALA A 105 2.08 1.06 16.00
N THR A 106 0.96 0.67 15.39
CA THR A 106 0.08 -0.38 15.93
C THR A 106 0.80 -1.71 16.05
N LEU A 107 1.61 -2.07 15.06
CA LEU A 107 2.31 -3.35 15.04
C LEU A 107 3.44 -3.44 16.08
N VAL A 108 4.09 -2.30 16.40
CA VAL A 108 5.25 -2.30 17.30
C VAL A 108 4.91 -1.93 18.74
N MET A 109 3.72 -1.40 19.02
CA MET A 109 3.32 -0.99 20.37
C MET A 109 2.74 -2.19 21.13
N PRO A 110 3.31 -2.57 22.29
CA PRO A 110 2.76 -3.65 23.09
C PRO A 110 1.31 -3.33 23.54
N GLY A 111 0.41 -4.31 23.40
CA GLY A 111 -0.98 -4.18 23.80
C GLY A 111 -1.85 -3.36 22.87
N ALA A 112 -1.33 -3.01 21.70
CA ALA A 112 -2.09 -2.25 20.70
C ALA A 112 -3.07 -3.14 19.93
#